data_4cb5fa1d1d38755754032e190e180c60
#
_entry.id   4cb5fa1d1d38755754032e190e180c60
#
_cell.length_a   1.000
_cell.length_b   1.000
_cell.length_c   1.000
_cell.angle_alpha   90.00
_cell.angle_beta   90.00
_cell.angle_gamma   90.00
#
_symmetry.space_group_name_H-M   'P 1'
#
loop_
_entity.id
_entity.type
_entity.pdbx_description
1 polymer ?
#
loop_
_entity_poly.entity_id
_entity_poly.type
_entity_poly.pdbx_seq_one_letter_code
_entity_poly.pdbx_strand_id
1 'polypeptide(L)'
;MAVDGLSSDQLFIEQQSETMTDMILEVQERTINEVYSLKGDRTAEQFLLFLAGLSILEIVRAKASNIISMFEQSHGTMLQTIQGFATIPEETLQALVNLNRNSLIGQLDNMSNIIRKEIINGVVGGIPPHEILNAVRGQGSLSAGQLKTLIDTTMNDYSRTVTKLMMDTMPKNTKYQYVGPLDGKTRPACVEMIAAGNLTKDEIIKNFSKFGNILANGGGYNCRHKWDHIIEGFGGDPEEAKKRAEDLN
;
A
#
# COMPACT_ATOMS: atom_id res chain seq x y z
N MET A 1 11.62 -11.26 -18.19
CA MET A 1 12.69 -11.59 -17.24
C MET A 1 12.29 -10.93 -15.94
N ALA A 2 11.98 -11.72 -14.89
CA ALA A 2 11.69 -11.16 -13.58
C ALA A 2 13.03 -10.67 -12.99
N VAL A 3 13.13 -9.38 -12.77
CA VAL A 3 14.22 -8.78 -12.02
C VAL A 3 13.94 -9.12 -10.55
N ASP A 4 14.84 -9.82 -9.88
CA ASP A 4 14.83 -10.14 -8.46
C ASP A 4 13.62 -10.97 -7.91
N GLY A 5 12.98 -11.80 -8.73
CA GLY A 5 11.90 -12.69 -8.28
C GLY A 5 10.54 -12.00 -8.05
N LEU A 6 10.40 -10.71 -8.40
CA LEU A 6 9.14 -9.97 -8.35
C LEU A 6 8.29 -10.27 -9.58
N SER A 7 6.99 -10.47 -9.41
CA SER A 7 6.04 -10.49 -10.51
C SER A 7 5.84 -9.06 -11.07
N SER A 8 5.33 -8.94 -12.31
CA SER A 8 5.11 -7.64 -12.95
C SER A 8 4.21 -6.72 -12.14
N ASP A 9 3.19 -7.26 -11.50
CA ASP A 9 2.29 -6.47 -10.64
C ASP A 9 2.92 -6.13 -9.29
N GLN A 10 3.84 -6.94 -8.76
CA GLN A 10 4.62 -6.55 -7.57
C GLN A 10 5.58 -5.40 -7.86
N LEU A 11 6.27 -5.43 -9.00
CA LEU A 11 7.08 -4.30 -9.47
C LEU A 11 6.22 -3.05 -9.66
N PHE A 12 5.04 -3.21 -10.25
CA PHE A 12 4.09 -2.12 -10.43
C PHE A 12 3.64 -1.54 -9.08
N ILE A 13 3.26 -2.38 -8.09
CA ILE A 13 2.87 -1.95 -6.75
C ILE A 13 4.02 -1.17 -6.09
N GLU A 14 5.24 -1.68 -6.14
CA GLU A 14 6.40 -1.03 -5.53
C GLU A 14 6.66 0.35 -6.13
N GLN A 15 6.64 0.47 -7.46
CA GLN A 15 6.82 1.73 -8.16
C GLN A 15 5.69 2.73 -7.85
N GLN A 16 4.43 2.28 -7.84
CA GLN A 16 3.29 3.14 -7.52
C GLN A 16 3.35 3.63 -6.07
N SER A 17 3.71 2.76 -5.13
CA SER A 17 3.78 3.13 -3.73
C SER A 17 4.90 4.13 -3.43
N GLU A 18 6.05 4.02 -4.09
CA GLU A 18 7.12 5.02 -4.01
C GLU A 18 6.64 6.37 -4.52
N THR A 19 6.09 6.40 -5.72
CA THR A 19 5.57 7.64 -6.32
C THR A 19 4.50 8.30 -5.45
N MET A 20 3.52 7.52 -4.96
CA MET A 20 2.47 8.07 -4.08
C MET A 20 3.04 8.56 -2.74
N THR A 21 4.04 7.88 -2.19
CA THR A 21 4.71 8.30 -0.95
C THR A 21 5.36 9.66 -1.13
N ASP A 22 6.11 9.86 -2.22
CA ASP A 22 6.76 11.13 -2.54
C ASP A 22 5.73 12.25 -2.73
N MET A 23 4.63 11.96 -3.44
CA MET A 23 3.53 12.93 -3.61
C MET A 23 2.89 13.31 -2.26
N ILE A 24 2.71 12.38 -1.33
CA ILE A 24 2.15 12.68 0.01
C ILE A 24 3.12 13.56 0.80
N LEU A 25 4.42 13.30 0.74
CA LEU A 25 5.44 14.14 1.38
C LEU A 25 5.45 15.56 0.79
N GLU A 26 5.26 15.70 -0.51
CA GLU A 26 5.10 17.00 -1.16
C GLU A 26 3.82 17.72 -0.72
N VAL A 27 2.70 17.00 -0.57
CA VAL A 27 1.44 17.56 -0.03
C VAL A 27 1.64 18.10 1.38
N GLN A 28 2.39 17.39 2.24
CA GLN A 28 2.73 17.87 3.59
C GLN A 28 3.45 19.21 3.53
N GLU A 29 4.52 19.28 2.73
CA GLU A 29 5.34 20.48 2.61
C GLU A 29 4.54 21.66 2.05
N ARG A 30 3.83 21.46 0.94
CA ARG A 30 3.00 22.51 0.32
C ARG A 30 1.90 22.99 1.26
N THR A 31 1.29 22.11 2.05
CA THR A 31 0.25 22.47 3.00
C THR A 31 0.82 23.34 4.14
N ILE A 32 1.96 22.93 4.72
CA ILE A 32 2.60 23.69 5.80
C ILE A 32 3.01 25.06 5.31
N ASN A 33 3.66 25.15 4.14
CA ASN A 33 4.12 26.41 3.56
C ASN A 33 2.95 27.33 3.24
N GLU A 34 1.86 26.81 2.66
CA GLU A 34 0.67 27.60 2.35
C GLU A 34 0.02 28.13 3.62
N VAL A 35 -0.29 27.26 4.58
CA VAL A 35 -0.93 27.67 5.83
C VAL A 35 -0.06 28.69 6.58
N TYR A 36 1.27 28.49 6.60
CA TYR A 36 2.17 29.41 7.28
C TYR A 36 2.28 30.76 6.56
N SER A 37 2.20 30.78 5.23
CA SER A 37 2.18 32.02 4.45
C SER A 37 0.95 32.89 4.76
N LEU A 38 -0.17 32.26 5.16
CA LEU A 38 -1.38 32.94 5.59
C LEU A 38 -1.21 33.69 6.92
N LYS A 39 -0.11 33.47 7.66
CA LYS A 39 0.20 34.21 8.87
C LYS A 39 0.37 35.72 8.56
N GLY A 40 1.09 36.06 7.49
CA GLY A 40 1.38 37.47 7.15
C GLY A 40 1.89 38.26 8.37
N ASP A 41 1.35 39.44 8.56
CA ASP A 41 1.68 40.33 9.69
C ASP A 41 0.88 40.05 10.97
N ARG A 42 0.10 38.97 11.01
CA ARG A 42 -0.70 38.59 12.20
C ARG A 42 0.21 38.24 13.36
N THR A 43 -0.17 38.72 14.56
CA THR A 43 0.42 38.22 15.79
C THR A 43 0.12 36.71 15.96
N ALA A 44 0.85 36.02 16.83
CA ALA A 44 0.61 34.61 17.11
C ALA A 44 -0.85 34.36 17.53
N GLU A 45 -1.41 35.20 18.40
CA GLU A 45 -2.79 35.10 18.86
C GLU A 45 -3.80 35.27 17.72
N GLN A 46 -3.64 36.30 16.91
CA GLN A 46 -4.50 36.55 15.74
C GLN A 46 -4.43 35.39 14.73
N PHE A 47 -3.25 34.82 14.55
CA PHE A 47 -3.08 33.67 13.65
C PHE A 47 -3.71 32.38 14.21
N LEU A 48 -3.64 32.16 15.51
CA LEU A 48 -4.31 31.02 16.14
C LEU A 48 -5.83 31.12 16.03
N LEU A 49 -6.41 32.31 16.20
CA LEU A 49 -7.82 32.54 15.97
C LEU A 49 -8.22 32.28 14.51
N PHE A 50 -7.40 32.73 13.57
CA PHE A 50 -7.59 32.45 12.15
C PHE A 50 -7.53 30.95 11.85
N LEU A 51 -6.55 30.23 12.40
CA LEU A 51 -6.39 28.78 12.22
C LEU A 51 -7.59 28.00 12.79
N ALA A 52 -8.29 28.52 13.79
CA ALA A 52 -9.47 27.86 14.35
C ALA A 52 -10.60 27.76 13.31
N GLY A 53 -10.72 28.72 12.39
CA GLY A 53 -11.69 28.73 11.29
C GLY A 53 -11.18 28.09 9.98
N LEU A 54 -9.87 27.79 9.87
CA LEU A 54 -9.30 27.25 8.65
C LEU A 54 -9.44 25.74 8.57
N SER A 55 -9.97 25.24 7.46
CA SER A 55 -10.03 23.80 7.19
C SER A 55 -8.72 23.31 6.53
N ILE A 56 -7.75 22.93 7.34
CA ILE A 56 -6.50 22.31 6.83
C ILE A 56 -6.82 20.99 6.08
N LEU A 57 -7.86 20.30 6.50
CA LEU A 57 -8.34 19.10 5.82
C LEU A 57 -8.69 19.35 4.34
N GLU A 58 -9.43 20.43 4.05
CA GLU A 58 -9.78 20.78 2.68
C GLU A 58 -8.55 21.12 1.85
N ILE A 59 -7.58 21.83 2.42
CA ILE A 59 -6.30 22.14 1.76
C ILE A 59 -5.55 20.85 1.43
N VAL A 60 -5.43 19.93 2.38
CA VAL A 60 -4.78 18.63 2.19
C VAL A 60 -5.50 17.83 1.10
N ARG A 61 -6.83 17.71 1.17
CA ARG A 61 -7.62 16.95 0.19
C ARG A 61 -7.52 17.53 -1.21
N ALA A 62 -7.56 18.85 -1.35
CA ALA A 62 -7.39 19.51 -2.64
C ALA A 62 -6.01 19.20 -3.27
N LYS A 63 -4.94 19.26 -2.46
CA LYS A 63 -3.58 18.96 -2.92
C LYS A 63 -3.36 17.46 -3.18
N ALA A 64 -4.08 16.59 -2.48
CA ALA A 64 -3.98 15.15 -2.61
C ALA A 64 -4.91 14.55 -3.69
N SER A 65 -5.67 15.36 -4.42
CA SER A 65 -6.61 14.87 -5.43
C SER A 65 -5.95 13.99 -6.50
N ASN A 66 -4.77 14.36 -6.96
CA ASN A 66 -3.98 13.57 -7.93
C ASN A 66 -3.54 12.23 -7.36
N ILE A 67 -3.23 12.17 -6.06
CA ILE A 67 -2.83 10.92 -5.39
C ILE A 67 -4.02 9.96 -5.34
N ILE A 68 -5.21 10.46 -5.01
CA ILE A 68 -6.45 9.67 -4.99
C ILE A 68 -6.74 9.13 -6.38
N SER A 69 -6.67 9.98 -7.42
CA SER A 69 -6.88 9.55 -8.81
C SER A 69 -5.85 8.51 -9.26
N MET A 70 -4.58 8.70 -8.93
CA MET A 70 -3.52 7.75 -9.23
C MET A 70 -3.74 6.41 -8.52
N PHE A 71 -4.18 6.44 -7.27
CA PHE A 71 -4.50 5.25 -6.50
C PHE A 71 -5.66 4.46 -7.13
N GLU A 72 -6.73 5.14 -7.55
CA GLU A 72 -7.86 4.53 -8.26
C GLU A 72 -7.44 3.94 -9.62
N GLN A 73 -6.63 4.66 -10.40
CA GLN A 73 -6.09 4.19 -11.67
C GLN A 73 -5.18 2.95 -11.49
N SER A 74 -4.36 2.93 -10.46
CA SER A 74 -3.51 1.78 -10.14
C SER A 74 -4.33 0.52 -9.88
N HIS A 75 -5.45 0.65 -9.18
CA HIS A 75 -6.39 -0.47 -8.97
C HIS A 75 -7.01 -0.93 -10.31
N GLY A 76 -7.42 0.00 -11.17
CA GLY A 76 -7.94 -0.31 -12.51
C GLY A 76 -6.91 -1.04 -13.38
N THR A 77 -5.66 -0.63 -13.37
CA THR A 77 -4.57 -1.29 -14.10
C THR A 77 -4.32 -2.71 -13.58
N MET A 78 -4.29 -2.90 -12.26
CA MET A 78 -4.16 -4.22 -11.65
C MET A 78 -5.31 -5.14 -12.04
N LEU A 79 -6.54 -4.62 -12.10
CA LEU A 79 -7.70 -5.38 -12.55
C LEU A 79 -7.57 -5.84 -14.00
N GLN A 80 -7.14 -5.00 -14.91
CA GLN A 80 -6.95 -5.36 -16.33
C GLN A 80 -5.96 -6.52 -16.48
N THR A 81 -4.92 -6.55 -15.64
CA THR A 81 -3.93 -7.64 -15.64
C THR A 81 -4.55 -8.96 -15.15
N ILE A 82 -5.51 -8.89 -14.24
CA ILE A 82 -6.13 -10.06 -13.59
C ILE A 82 -7.37 -10.54 -14.35
N GLN A 83 -8.19 -9.63 -14.91
CA GLN A 83 -9.49 -9.94 -15.55
C GLN A 83 -9.40 -10.85 -16.78
N GLY A 84 -8.23 -11.05 -17.37
CA GLY A 84 -8.07 -11.98 -18.51
C GLY A 84 -8.47 -13.43 -18.20
N PHE A 85 -8.75 -13.79 -16.94
CA PHE A 85 -8.88 -15.17 -16.50
C PHE A 85 -10.13 -15.51 -15.66
N ALA A 86 -10.89 -14.53 -15.15
CA ALA A 86 -12.04 -14.80 -14.30
C ALA A 86 -13.13 -13.73 -14.39
N THR A 87 -14.37 -14.17 -14.21
CA THR A 87 -15.53 -13.27 -14.16
C THR A 87 -15.81 -12.88 -12.70
N ILE A 88 -15.15 -11.82 -12.23
CA ILE A 88 -15.50 -11.20 -10.95
C ILE A 88 -16.53 -10.12 -11.24
N PRO A 89 -17.66 -10.05 -10.48
CA PRO A 89 -18.64 -9.00 -10.66
C PRO A 89 -18.01 -7.61 -10.48
N GLU A 90 -18.28 -6.70 -11.41
CA GLU A 90 -17.78 -5.32 -11.41
C GLU A 90 -18.09 -4.60 -10.08
N GLU A 91 -19.28 -4.82 -9.53
CA GLU A 91 -19.72 -4.27 -8.24
C GLU A 91 -18.80 -4.67 -7.08
N THR A 92 -18.31 -5.92 -7.08
CA THR A 92 -17.38 -6.42 -6.06
C THR A 92 -16.03 -5.74 -6.18
N LEU A 93 -15.53 -5.57 -7.41
CA LEU A 93 -14.28 -4.89 -7.68
C LEU A 93 -14.35 -3.42 -7.27
N GLN A 94 -15.43 -2.73 -7.63
CA GLN A 94 -15.66 -1.35 -7.25
C GLN A 94 -15.77 -1.18 -5.73
N ALA A 95 -16.41 -2.12 -5.04
CA ALA A 95 -16.48 -2.11 -3.58
C ALA A 95 -15.08 -2.20 -2.94
N LEU A 96 -14.20 -3.05 -3.46
CA LEU A 96 -12.82 -3.17 -2.99
C LEU A 96 -12.01 -1.89 -3.23
N VAL A 97 -12.11 -1.29 -4.41
CA VAL A 97 -11.47 0.00 -4.72
C VAL A 97 -11.94 1.07 -3.74
N ASN A 98 -13.24 1.14 -3.47
CA ASN A 98 -13.82 2.12 -2.54
C ASN A 98 -13.34 1.91 -1.10
N LEU A 99 -13.22 0.66 -0.62
CA LEU A 99 -12.67 0.36 0.70
C LEU A 99 -11.23 0.85 0.84
N ASN A 100 -10.39 0.57 -0.14
CA ASN A 100 -9.00 0.98 -0.14
C ASN A 100 -8.85 2.50 -0.28
N ARG A 101 -9.64 3.13 -1.13
CA ARG A 101 -9.73 4.58 -1.25
C ARG A 101 -10.09 5.25 0.07
N ASN A 102 -11.08 4.72 0.78
CA ASN A 102 -11.49 5.25 2.09
C ASN A 102 -10.37 5.12 3.14
N SER A 103 -9.58 4.05 3.08
CA SER A 103 -8.38 3.90 3.92
C SER A 103 -7.35 4.99 3.64
N LEU A 104 -7.05 5.28 2.37
CA LEU A 104 -6.15 6.37 1.98
C LEU A 104 -6.69 7.73 2.45
N ILE A 105 -7.97 8.01 2.24
CA ILE A 105 -8.60 9.27 2.70
C ILE A 105 -8.49 9.41 4.22
N GLY A 106 -8.75 8.35 4.98
CA GLY A 106 -8.59 8.35 6.44
C GLY A 106 -7.16 8.71 6.89
N GLN A 107 -6.15 8.30 6.13
CA GLN A 107 -4.76 8.69 6.41
C GLN A 107 -4.47 10.16 6.08
N LEU A 108 -5.03 10.68 4.99
CA LEU A 108 -4.94 12.11 4.66
C LEU A 108 -5.62 12.98 5.71
N ASP A 109 -6.75 12.53 6.25
CA ASP A 109 -7.46 13.19 7.35
C ASP A 109 -6.60 13.21 8.63
N ASN A 110 -5.98 12.08 8.98
CA ASN A 110 -5.05 12.00 10.09
C ASN A 110 -3.82 12.92 9.89
N MET A 111 -3.27 12.94 8.69
CA MET A 111 -2.17 13.83 8.32
C MET A 111 -2.57 15.30 8.53
N SER A 112 -3.77 15.72 8.14
CA SER A 112 -4.24 17.10 8.32
C SER A 112 -4.31 17.50 9.79
N ASN A 113 -4.74 16.57 10.66
CA ASN A 113 -4.79 16.81 12.11
C ASN A 113 -3.39 16.98 12.72
N ILE A 114 -2.41 16.18 12.27
CA ILE A 114 -1.02 16.30 12.74
C ILE A 114 -0.41 17.61 12.24
N ILE A 115 -0.59 17.95 10.97
CA ILE A 115 -0.13 19.23 10.41
C ILE A 115 -0.71 20.40 11.21
N ARG A 116 -2.01 20.38 11.49
CA ARG A 116 -2.68 21.41 12.30
C ARG A 116 -2.06 21.56 13.69
N LYS A 117 -1.86 20.44 14.38
CA LYS A 117 -1.25 20.41 15.71
C LYS A 117 0.16 21.01 15.69
N GLU A 118 0.99 20.59 14.74
CA GLU A 118 2.38 21.05 14.66
C GLU A 118 2.49 22.51 14.22
N ILE A 119 1.60 23.02 13.35
CA ILE A 119 1.53 24.43 13.03
C ILE A 119 1.15 25.27 14.27
N ILE A 120 0.16 24.82 15.05
CA ILE A 120 -0.23 25.49 16.30
C ILE A 120 0.97 25.56 17.26
N ASN A 121 1.64 24.43 17.50
CA ASN A 121 2.81 24.35 18.36
C ASN A 121 3.95 25.26 17.86
N GLY A 122 4.21 25.25 16.54
CA GLY A 122 5.23 26.06 15.92
C GLY A 122 4.96 27.55 16.02
N VAL A 123 3.71 27.97 15.82
CA VAL A 123 3.31 29.39 15.94
C VAL A 123 3.45 29.88 17.36
N VAL A 124 3.03 29.08 18.35
CA VAL A 124 3.18 29.43 19.78
C VAL A 124 4.67 29.48 20.18
N GLY A 125 5.47 28.55 19.69
CA GLY A 125 6.91 28.47 20.00
C GLY A 125 7.79 29.37 19.14
N GLY A 126 7.25 30.08 18.16
CA GLY A 126 8.04 30.89 17.21
C GLY A 126 8.93 30.05 16.27
N ILE A 127 8.55 28.79 16.03
CA ILE A 127 9.31 27.82 15.25
C ILE A 127 9.11 28.09 13.75
N PRO A 128 10.18 28.07 12.92
CA PRO A 128 10.06 28.31 11.48
C PRO A 128 9.44 27.11 10.74
N PRO A 129 8.84 27.33 9.54
CA PRO A 129 8.10 26.29 8.80
C PRO A 129 8.89 25.01 8.51
N HIS A 130 10.20 25.11 8.23
CA HIS A 130 11.03 23.94 7.94
C HIS A 130 11.22 23.02 9.15
N GLU A 131 11.27 23.57 10.37
CA GLU A 131 11.33 22.77 11.59
C GLU A 131 9.97 22.12 11.90
N ILE A 132 8.86 22.83 11.62
CA ILE A 132 7.51 22.25 11.69
C ILE A 132 7.39 21.08 10.71
N LEU A 133 7.88 21.22 9.47
CA LEU A 133 7.89 20.15 8.49
C LEU A 133 8.68 18.91 9.00
N ASN A 134 9.84 19.14 9.61
CA ASN A 134 10.63 18.06 10.20
C ASN A 134 9.89 17.38 11.36
N ALA A 135 9.19 18.15 12.20
CA ALA A 135 8.38 17.61 13.28
C ALA A 135 7.22 16.74 12.74
N VAL A 136 6.52 17.21 11.70
CA VAL A 136 5.45 16.44 11.04
C VAL A 136 5.99 15.14 10.43
N ARG A 137 7.11 15.21 9.70
CA ARG A 137 7.76 14.02 9.09
C ARG A 137 8.33 13.04 10.11
N GLY A 138 8.73 13.53 11.27
CA GLY A 138 9.21 12.71 12.40
C GLY A 138 8.09 12.04 13.21
N GLN A 139 6.84 12.45 13.04
CA GLN A 139 5.72 11.88 13.77
C GLN A 139 5.26 10.55 13.14
N GLY A 140 5.49 9.46 13.87
CA GLY A 140 5.05 8.07 13.68
C GLY A 140 4.49 7.73 12.29
N SER A 141 3.17 7.80 12.13
CA SER A 141 2.45 7.37 10.93
C SER A 141 2.67 8.21 9.66
N LEU A 142 3.50 9.26 9.71
CA LEU A 142 3.75 10.16 8.58
C LEU A 142 5.19 10.11 8.05
N SER A 143 6.03 9.22 8.57
CA SER A 143 7.35 9.00 7.96
C SER A 143 7.18 8.37 6.58
N ALA A 144 8.10 8.68 5.65
CA ALA A 144 8.09 8.09 4.30
C ALA A 144 7.99 6.55 4.33
N GLY A 145 8.70 5.89 5.25
CA GLY A 145 8.66 4.44 5.39
C GLY A 145 7.30 3.90 5.82
N GLN A 146 6.58 4.62 6.68
CA GLN A 146 5.25 4.20 7.13
C GLN A 146 4.17 4.47 6.08
N LEU A 147 4.26 5.60 5.38
CA LEU A 147 3.38 5.90 4.25
C LEU A 147 3.57 4.87 3.13
N LYS A 148 4.82 4.56 2.77
CA LYS A 148 5.12 3.50 1.80
C LYS A 148 4.55 2.16 2.26
N THR A 149 4.78 1.77 3.50
CA THR A 149 4.26 0.52 4.07
C THR A 149 2.73 0.45 4.02
N LEU A 150 2.05 1.56 4.30
CA LEU A 150 0.59 1.62 4.22
C LEU A 150 0.11 1.39 2.79
N ILE A 151 0.67 2.13 1.82
CA ILE A 151 0.29 2.03 0.41
C ILE A 151 0.60 0.63 -0.12
N ASP A 152 1.80 0.11 0.13
CA ASP A 152 2.21 -1.26 -0.21
C ASP A 152 1.23 -2.29 0.35
N THR A 153 0.89 -2.18 1.64
CA THR A 153 -0.04 -3.12 2.30
C THR A 153 -1.41 -3.07 1.63
N THR A 154 -1.95 -1.87 1.42
CA THR A 154 -3.29 -1.69 0.85
C THR A 154 -3.38 -2.23 -0.58
N MET A 155 -2.37 -1.95 -1.42
CA MET A 155 -2.33 -2.44 -2.80
C MET A 155 -2.11 -3.97 -2.86
N ASN A 156 -1.25 -4.51 -2.01
CA ASN A 156 -1.04 -5.96 -1.92
C ASN A 156 -2.28 -6.69 -1.40
N ASP A 157 -3.00 -6.14 -0.43
CA ASP A 157 -4.25 -6.71 0.08
C ASP A 157 -5.34 -6.73 -1.00
N TYR A 158 -5.41 -5.66 -1.81
CA TYR A 158 -6.30 -5.62 -2.96
C TYR A 158 -5.95 -6.72 -3.97
N SER A 159 -4.69 -6.82 -4.41
CA SER A 159 -4.21 -7.84 -5.35
C SER A 159 -4.54 -9.25 -4.86
N ARG A 160 -4.24 -9.56 -3.59
CA ARG A 160 -4.53 -10.86 -2.99
C ARG A 160 -6.02 -11.16 -2.91
N THR A 161 -6.84 -10.16 -2.55
CA THR A 161 -8.29 -10.32 -2.47
C THR A 161 -8.89 -10.63 -3.84
N VAL A 162 -8.46 -9.92 -4.88
CA VAL A 162 -8.87 -10.19 -6.26
C VAL A 162 -8.42 -11.58 -6.69
N THR A 163 -7.18 -11.96 -6.43
CA THR A 163 -6.67 -13.32 -6.72
C THR A 163 -7.50 -14.41 -5.99
N LYS A 164 -7.84 -14.17 -4.72
CA LYS A 164 -8.71 -15.11 -3.98
C LYS A 164 -10.10 -15.24 -4.62
N LEU A 165 -10.71 -14.14 -5.04
CA LEU A 165 -12.00 -14.18 -5.74
C LEU A 165 -11.89 -14.94 -7.05
N MET A 166 -10.80 -14.78 -7.80
CA MET A 166 -10.52 -15.59 -8.99
C MET A 166 -10.43 -17.07 -8.65
N MET A 167 -9.68 -17.44 -7.61
CA MET A 167 -9.57 -18.84 -7.17
C MET A 167 -10.93 -19.47 -6.85
N ASP A 168 -11.92 -18.66 -6.44
CA ASP A 168 -13.27 -19.13 -6.13
C ASP A 168 -14.08 -19.47 -7.39
N THR A 169 -13.70 -18.91 -8.55
CA THR A 169 -14.36 -19.16 -9.86
C THR A 169 -13.62 -20.16 -10.75
N MET A 170 -12.37 -20.47 -10.44
CA MET A 170 -11.53 -21.36 -11.25
C MET A 170 -11.82 -22.85 -10.96
N PRO A 171 -11.52 -23.75 -11.90
CA PRO A 171 -11.62 -25.20 -11.67
C PRO A 171 -10.83 -25.64 -10.43
N LYS A 172 -11.38 -26.60 -9.67
CA LYS A 172 -10.76 -27.07 -8.40
C LYS A 172 -9.34 -27.62 -8.56
N ASN A 173 -8.98 -28.09 -9.75
CA ASN A 173 -7.66 -28.63 -10.07
C ASN A 173 -6.66 -27.56 -10.53
N THR A 174 -7.07 -26.28 -10.63
CA THR A 174 -6.17 -25.19 -10.96
C THR A 174 -5.05 -25.11 -9.95
N LYS A 175 -3.80 -24.99 -10.44
CA LYS A 175 -2.60 -24.90 -9.60
C LYS A 175 -2.17 -23.46 -9.45
N TYR A 176 -1.67 -23.15 -8.28
CA TYR A 176 -1.16 -21.84 -7.87
C TYR A 176 0.22 -21.98 -7.26
N GLN A 177 1.06 -20.98 -7.46
CA GLN A 177 2.38 -20.88 -6.85
C GLN A 177 2.43 -19.64 -5.96
N TYR A 178 3.11 -19.75 -4.81
CA TYR A 178 3.34 -18.58 -3.96
C TYR A 178 4.54 -17.82 -4.50
N VAL A 179 4.32 -16.57 -4.91
CA VAL A 179 5.33 -15.75 -5.58
C VAL A 179 5.63 -14.49 -4.78
N GLY A 180 6.87 -14.02 -4.86
CA GLY A 180 7.34 -12.80 -4.21
C GLY A 180 8.84 -12.79 -4.02
N PRO A 181 9.42 -11.67 -3.53
CA PRO A 181 10.85 -11.55 -3.36
C PRO A 181 11.38 -12.49 -2.28
N LEU A 182 12.50 -13.15 -2.56
CA LEU A 182 13.28 -13.89 -1.58
C LEU A 182 14.48 -13.01 -1.16
N ASP A 183 14.36 -12.32 -0.05
CA ASP A 183 15.37 -11.42 0.50
C ASP A 183 15.43 -11.51 2.03
N GLY A 184 16.33 -10.77 2.67
CA GLY A 184 16.51 -10.76 4.12
C GLY A 184 15.28 -10.25 4.92
N LYS A 185 14.23 -9.76 4.26
CA LYS A 185 12.95 -9.36 4.86
C LYS A 185 11.87 -10.43 4.70
N THR A 186 12.16 -11.51 3.97
CA THR A 186 11.21 -12.61 3.71
C THR A 186 11.01 -13.42 4.99
N ARG A 187 9.76 -13.57 5.42
CA ARG A 187 9.45 -14.29 6.65
C ARG A 187 9.54 -15.81 6.44
N PRO A 188 9.90 -16.58 7.48
CA PRO A 188 9.97 -18.04 7.38
C PRO A 188 8.69 -18.70 6.80
N ALA A 189 7.51 -18.19 7.19
CA ALA A 189 6.25 -18.66 6.64
C ALA A 189 6.12 -18.42 5.12
N CYS A 190 6.63 -17.32 4.61
CA CYS A 190 6.64 -17.04 3.17
C CYS A 190 7.63 -17.96 2.44
N VAL A 191 8.79 -18.22 3.03
CA VAL A 191 9.78 -19.19 2.50
C VAL A 191 9.16 -20.57 2.41
N GLU A 192 8.47 -21.05 3.47
CA GLU A 192 7.78 -22.32 3.51
C GLU A 192 6.71 -22.45 2.38
N MET A 193 5.93 -21.37 2.17
CA MET A 193 4.91 -21.34 1.12
C MET A 193 5.52 -21.33 -0.30
N ILE A 194 6.63 -20.61 -0.51
CA ILE A 194 7.34 -20.60 -1.81
C ILE A 194 7.92 -21.99 -2.10
N ALA A 195 8.57 -22.60 -1.12
CA ALA A 195 9.15 -23.94 -1.25
C ALA A 195 8.13 -25.07 -1.48
N ALA A 196 6.87 -24.83 -1.15
CA ALA A 196 5.80 -25.85 -1.35
C ALA A 196 5.42 -26.06 -2.83
N GLY A 197 5.85 -25.16 -3.72
CA GLY A 197 5.63 -25.30 -5.17
C GLY A 197 4.17 -25.13 -5.58
N ASN A 198 3.73 -25.93 -6.55
CA ASN A 198 2.45 -25.80 -7.23
C ASN A 198 1.33 -26.52 -6.49
N LEU A 199 0.40 -25.78 -5.90
CA LEU A 199 -0.69 -26.32 -5.08
C LEU A 199 -2.07 -25.90 -5.62
N THR A 200 -3.06 -26.75 -5.43
CA THR A 200 -4.47 -26.35 -5.58
C THR A 200 -4.92 -25.48 -4.41
N LYS A 201 -6.02 -24.76 -4.58
CA LYS A 201 -6.61 -23.94 -3.50
C LYS A 201 -6.86 -24.75 -2.23
N ASP A 202 -7.38 -25.98 -2.36
CA ASP A 202 -7.68 -26.86 -1.21
C ASP A 202 -6.39 -27.32 -0.51
N GLU A 203 -5.33 -27.63 -1.28
CA GLU A 203 -4.02 -27.97 -0.73
C GLU A 203 -3.39 -26.77 -0.01
N ILE A 204 -3.50 -25.55 -0.55
CA ILE A 204 -3.03 -24.31 0.09
C ILE A 204 -3.71 -24.15 1.46
N ILE A 205 -5.04 -24.22 1.50
CA ILE A 205 -5.80 -24.06 2.74
C ILE A 205 -5.41 -25.16 3.74
N LYS A 206 -5.34 -26.41 3.30
CA LYS A 206 -4.98 -27.56 4.14
C LYS A 206 -3.59 -27.40 4.76
N ASN A 207 -2.60 -27.01 3.98
CA ASN A 207 -1.21 -27.00 4.41
C ASN A 207 -0.85 -25.75 5.25
N PHE A 208 -1.52 -24.61 4.98
CA PHE A 208 -1.08 -23.31 5.51
C PHE A 208 -2.14 -22.58 6.34
N SER A 209 -3.30 -23.17 6.64
CA SER A 209 -4.33 -22.56 7.50
C SER A 209 -3.81 -22.18 8.90
N LYS A 210 -2.73 -22.80 9.37
CA LYS A 210 -2.03 -22.45 10.61
C LYS A 210 -1.55 -20.98 10.64
N PHE A 211 -1.36 -20.36 9.47
CA PHE A 211 -0.94 -18.97 9.34
C PHE A 211 -2.12 -17.99 9.17
N GLY A 212 -3.36 -18.45 9.34
CA GLY A 212 -4.57 -17.63 9.18
C GLY A 212 -5.12 -17.66 7.74
N ASN A 213 -5.76 -16.56 7.33
CA ASN A 213 -6.31 -16.43 5.97
C ASN A 213 -5.21 -16.08 4.95
N ILE A 214 -4.40 -17.06 4.60
CA ILE A 214 -3.22 -16.88 3.73
C ILE A 214 -3.57 -16.47 2.29
N LEU A 215 -4.78 -16.77 1.82
CA LEU A 215 -5.22 -16.36 0.49
C LEU A 215 -5.45 -14.85 0.39
N ALA A 216 -5.95 -14.23 1.47
CA ALA A 216 -6.20 -12.79 1.53
C ALA A 216 -5.03 -12.01 2.16
N ASN A 217 -4.41 -12.56 3.22
CA ASN A 217 -3.44 -11.82 4.03
C ASN A 217 -1.99 -12.18 3.68
N GLY A 218 -1.74 -13.17 2.82
CA GLY A 218 -0.40 -13.69 2.56
C GLY A 218 0.32 -14.07 3.86
N GLY A 219 1.57 -13.70 4.02
CA GLY A 219 2.35 -13.89 5.26
C GLY A 219 2.06 -12.85 6.35
N GLY A 220 0.95 -12.08 6.27
CA GLY A 220 0.54 -11.07 7.25
C GLY A 220 0.88 -9.62 6.84
N TYR A 221 0.85 -8.71 7.82
CA TYR A 221 1.09 -7.29 7.62
C TYR A 221 2.37 -6.99 6.81
N ASN A 222 2.28 -6.10 5.82
CA ASN A 222 3.39 -5.74 4.93
C ASN A 222 4.00 -6.95 4.18
N CYS A 223 3.20 -7.96 3.87
CA CYS A 223 3.66 -9.08 3.07
C CYS A 223 3.67 -8.71 1.59
N ARG A 224 4.80 -8.97 0.91
CA ARG A 224 5.00 -8.70 -0.52
C ARG A 224 4.70 -9.92 -1.41
N HIS A 225 4.20 -11.02 -0.82
CA HIS A 225 3.95 -12.28 -1.52
C HIS A 225 2.46 -12.49 -1.72
N LYS A 226 2.12 -13.24 -2.78
CA LYS A 226 0.76 -13.67 -3.11
C LYS A 226 0.76 -15.06 -3.77
N TRP A 227 -0.40 -15.70 -3.79
CA TRP A 227 -0.63 -16.85 -4.65
C TRP A 227 -0.97 -16.37 -6.06
N ASP A 228 -0.29 -16.92 -7.06
CA ASP A 228 -0.57 -16.63 -8.45
C ASP A 228 -0.86 -17.93 -9.20
N HIS A 229 -1.75 -17.87 -10.20
CA HIS A 229 -2.07 -19.06 -10.96
C HIS A 229 -0.96 -19.37 -11.96
N ILE A 230 -0.78 -20.65 -12.24
CA ILE A 230 0.25 -21.09 -13.18
C ILE A 230 -0.37 -21.16 -14.56
N ILE A 231 0.17 -20.37 -15.47
CA ILE A 231 -0.09 -20.51 -16.92
C ILE A 231 0.91 -21.53 -17.43
N GLU A 232 0.44 -22.65 -17.97
CA GLU A 232 1.31 -23.65 -18.59
C GLU A 232 2.21 -22.96 -19.64
N GLY A 233 3.52 -23.06 -19.45
CA GLY A 233 4.53 -22.45 -20.31
C GLY A 233 5.09 -21.09 -19.85
N PHE A 234 4.60 -20.50 -18.76
CA PHE A 234 5.08 -19.21 -18.20
C PHE A 234 5.50 -19.26 -16.72
N GLY A 235 5.39 -20.41 -16.05
CA GLY A 235 5.83 -20.55 -14.66
C GLY A 235 7.34 -20.65 -14.53
N GLY A 236 7.93 -19.99 -13.49
CA GLY A 236 9.30 -20.25 -13.06
C GLY A 236 9.46 -21.70 -12.61
N ASP A 237 10.69 -22.24 -12.72
CA ASP A 237 10.98 -23.60 -12.28
C ASP A 237 10.81 -23.73 -10.76
N PRO A 238 9.85 -24.56 -10.26
CA PRO A 238 9.62 -24.77 -8.83
C PRO A 238 10.87 -25.28 -8.10
N GLU A 239 11.73 -26.06 -8.76
CA GLU A 239 12.95 -26.59 -8.18
C GLU A 239 14.00 -25.50 -7.98
N GLU A 240 14.07 -24.53 -8.90
CA GLU A 240 14.94 -23.35 -8.74
C GLU A 240 14.49 -22.46 -7.59
N ALA A 241 13.18 -22.25 -7.45
CA ALA A 241 12.60 -21.49 -6.33
C ALA A 241 12.88 -22.19 -4.99
N LYS A 242 12.75 -23.52 -4.93
CA LYS A 242 13.06 -24.33 -3.75
C LYS A 242 14.54 -24.25 -3.37
N LYS A 243 15.44 -24.37 -4.34
CA LYS A 243 16.89 -24.25 -4.12
C LYS A 243 17.27 -22.87 -3.57
N ARG A 244 16.70 -21.78 -4.11
CA ARG A 244 16.92 -20.43 -3.58
C ARG A 244 16.39 -20.27 -2.15
N ALA A 245 15.27 -20.93 -1.81
CA ALA A 245 14.74 -20.91 -0.46
C ALA A 245 15.62 -21.69 0.54
N GLU A 246 16.25 -22.77 0.11
CA GLU A 246 17.18 -23.59 0.92
C GLU A 246 18.51 -22.84 1.17
N ASP A 247 18.99 -22.07 0.20
CA ASP A 247 20.22 -21.27 0.31
C ASP A 247 20.11 -20.08 1.28
N LEU A 248 18.89 -19.72 1.72
CA LEU A 248 18.61 -18.60 2.65
C LEU A 248 18.41 -19.02 4.11
N ASN A 249 18.42 -20.34 4.42
CA ASN A 249 18.31 -20.89 5.77
C ASN A 249 19.66 -21.42 6.26
#